data_bc90c448700782360f9b17813449fa95
#
_entry.id   bc90c448700782360f9b17813449fa95
#
_cell.length_a   1.000
_cell.length_b   1.000
_cell.length_c   1.000
_cell.angle_alpha   90.00
_cell.angle_beta   90.00
_cell.angle_gamma   90.00
#
_symmetry.space_group_name_H-M   'P 1'
#
loop_
_entity.id
_entity.type
_entity.pdbx_description
1 polymer ?
#
loop_
_entity_poly.entity_id
_entity_poly.type
_entity_poly.pdbx_seq_one_letter_code
_entity_poly.pdbx_strand_id
1 'polypeptide(L)'
;MRSDAALFELEAPATLDAVLAQIAAEPGKYTAIAGGTELMVALGTGRLAQRSLLSIQHLNELRFIRVEDDAIHIGAGTTFTDIRRSAAIAEHLPLLIQSASWTGSVANQNRGTLGGNICNASPAADTPPALLAYGATVTLISATGTRTMPYADFHLGYKRTALRPDELLHSVSLPCDFSDYRQYIRKVGTRNAQAISKIALACVALMNEDVIADIRIGAASLADRPVRCTAAEAALLGRRIDEATIRAGRVALASEAKPIDDIRSTAMYRAAVAENLLEEFLRSLMT
;
A
#
# COMPACT_ATOMS: atom_id res chain seq x y z
N MET A 1 -8.98 2.73 -29.15
CA MET A 1 -9.76 1.55 -29.57
C MET A 1 -10.42 0.99 -28.29
N ARG A 2 -11.73 0.82 -28.25
CA ARG A 2 -12.39 0.18 -27.11
C ARG A 2 -12.17 -1.31 -27.23
N SER A 3 -11.79 -1.99 -26.14
CA SER A 3 -11.74 -3.45 -26.12
C SER A 3 -13.15 -4.02 -26.27
N ASP A 4 -13.26 -5.07 -27.08
CA ASP A 4 -14.49 -5.85 -27.14
C ASP A 4 -14.59 -6.72 -25.89
N ALA A 5 -15.64 -6.50 -25.10
CA ALA A 5 -15.88 -7.27 -23.87
C ALA A 5 -16.12 -8.76 -24.16
N ALA A 6 -16.61 -9.11 -25.36
CA ALA A 6 -16.81 -10.51 -25.77
C ALA A 6 -15.50 -11.31 -25.89
N LEU A 7 -14.34 -10.64 -25.88
CA LEU A 7 -13.03 -11.29 -25.87
C LEU A 7 -12.55 -11.72 -24.48
N PHE A 8 -13.31 -11.40 -23.42
CA PHE A 8 -12.95 -11.69 -22.04
C PHE A 8 -13.92 -12.72 -21.45
N GLU A 9 -13.36 -13.67 -20.74
CA GLU A 9 -14.09 -14.65 -19.97
C GLU A 9 -14.05 -14.24 -18.50
N LEU A 10 -15.21 -14.28 -17.82
CA LEU A 10 -15.32 -13.99 -16.40
C LEU A 10 -15.93 -15.20 -15.70
N GLU A 11 -15.17 -15.84 -14.85
CA GLU A 11 -15.61 -16.90 -13.98
C GLU A 11 -15.77 -16.38 -12.55
N ALA A 12 -16.73 -16.94 -11.80
CA ALA A 12 -17.04 -16.51 -10.43
C ALA A 12 -17.34 -17.73 -9.54
N PRO A 13 -16.32 -18.52 -9.15
CA PRO A 13 -16.49 -19.66 -8.26
C PRO A 13 -17.06 -19.21 -6.91
N ALA A 14 -17.97 -20.01 -6.35
CA ALA A 14 -18.77 -19.60 -5.19
C ALA A 14 -18.00 -19.50 -3.85
N THR A 15 -16.85 -20.18 -3.73
CA THR A 15 -16.04 -20.24 -2.51
C THR A 15 -14.59 -19.95 -2.77
N LEU A 16 -13.84 -19.55 -1.74
CA LEU A 16 -12.40 -19.34 -1.82
C LEU A 16 -11.67 -20.63 -2.23
N ASP A 17 -12.05 -21.77 -1.67
CA ASP A 17 -11.46 -23.07 -2.01
C ASP A 17 -11.64 -23.41 -3.50
N ALA A 18 -12.82 -23.13 -4.08
CA ALA A 18 -13.05 -23.34 -5.50
C ALA A 18 -12.17 -22.42 -6.37
N VAL A 19 -11.99 -21.17 -5.97
CA VAL A 19 -11.05 -20.23 -6.64
C VAL A 19 -9.62 -20.75 -6.57
N LEU A 20 -9.16 -21.18 -5.41
CA LEU A 20 -7.79 -21.69 -5.22
C LEU A 20 -7.54 -22.98 -6.01
N ALA A 21 -8.52 -23.89 -6.03
CA ALA A 21 -8.44 -25.11 -6.83
C ALA A 21 -8.32 -24.79 -8.33
N GLN A 22 -9.08 -23.81 -8.81
CA GLN A 22 -9.05 -23.40 -10.21
C GLN A 22 -7.73 -22.74 -10.61
N ILE A 23 -7.20 -21.85 -9.76
CA ILE A 23 -5.88 -21.21 -10.00
C ILE A 23 -4.77 -22.28 -9.97
N ALA A 24 -4.85 -23.24 -9.06
CA ALA A 24 -3.88 -24.32 -8.95
C ALA A 24 -3.90 -25.28 -10.15
N ALA A 25 -5.08 -25.50 -10.75
CA ALA A 25 -5.22 -26.35 -11.96
C ALA A 25 -4.57 -25.68 -13.21
N GLU A 26 -4.63 -24.36 -13.31
CA GLU A 26 -4.08 -23.60 -14.45
C GLU A 26 -3.32 -22.34 -13.96
N PRO A 27 -2.11 -22.51 -13.36
CA PRO A 27 -1.34 -21.41 -12.79
C PRO A 27 -1.00 -20.34 -13.84
N GLY A 28 -1.29 -19.08 -13.50
CA GLY A 28 -1.01 -17.93 -14.37
C GLY A 28 -2.02 -17.69 -15.49
N LYS A 29 -3.04 -18.52 -15.64
CA LYS A 29 -4.11 -18.32 -16.64
C LYS A 29 -5.02 -17.15 -16.26
N TYR A 30 -5.33 -16.99 -14.99
CA TYR A 30 -6.34 -16.06 -14.51
C TYR A 30 -5.77 -14.78 -13.95
N THR A 31 -6.49 -13.67 -14.18
CA THR A 31 -6.32 -12.44 -13.40
C THR A 31 -7.48 -12.31 -12.42
N ALA A 32 -7.18 -12.28 -11.12
CA ALA A 32 -8.18 -12.06 -10.09
C ALA A 32 -8.76 -10.65 -10.19
N ILE A 33 -10.09 -10.54 -10.20
CA ILE A 33 -10.81 -9.27 -10.19
C ILE A 33 -11.66 -9.15 -8.92
N ALA A 34 -11.28 -8.20 -8.05
CA ALA A 34 -12.06 -7.81 -6.88
C ALA A 34 -12.95 -6.60 -7.24
N GLY A 35 -12.67 -5.39 -6.73
CA GLY A 35 -13.46 -4.20 -7.03
C GLY A 35 -13.46 -3.71 -8.47
N GLY A 36 -12.52 -4.17 -9.31
CA GLY A 36 -12.43 -3.88 -10.74
C GLY A 36 -11.99 -2.46 -11.09
N THR A 37 -11.70 -1.60 -10.12
CA THR A 37 -11.45 -0.16 -10.33
C THR A 37 -10.22 0.16 -11.19
N GLU A 38 -9.26 -0.73 -11.29
CA GLU A 38 -8.10 -0.63 -12.18
C GLU A 38 -8.30 -1.47 -13.46
N LEU A 39 -8.75 -2.74 -13.31
CA LEU A 39 -8.87 -3.66 -14.45
C LEU A 39 -9.92 -3.20 -15.46
N MET A 40 -11.03 -2.59 -15.02
CA MET A 40 -12.04 -2.03 -15.92
C MET A 40 -11.52 -0.82 -16.70
N VAL A 41 -10.60 -0.03 -16.13
CA VAL A 41 -9.92 1.05 -16.87
C VAL A 41 -8.95 0.46 -17.89
N ALA A 42 -8.18 -0.56 -17.51
CA ALA A 42 -7.27 -1.26 -18.42
C ALA A 42 -8.03 -1.92 -19.58
N LEU A 43 -9.17 -2.55 -19.30
CA LEU A 43 -10.08 -3.13 -20.30
C LEU A 43 -10.59 -2.04 -21.25
N GLY A 44 -11.17 -0.96 -20.71
CA GLY A 44 -11.73 0.13 -21.53
C GLY A 44 -10.71 0.86 -22.41
N THR A 45 -9.41 0.82 -22.04
CA THR A 45 -8.31 1.42 -22.81
C THR A 45 -7.55 0.40 -23.69
N GLY A 46 -7.96 -0.87 -23.74
CA GLY A 46 -7.32 -1.91 -24.52
C GLY A 46 -5.95 -2.37 -24.00
N ARG A 47 -5.64 -2.07 -22.74
CA ARG A 47 -4.35 -2.42 -22.11
C ARG A 47 -4.40 -3.69 -21.28
N LEU A 48 -5.57 -4.29 -21.06
CA LEU A 48 -5.72 -5.54 -20.35
C LEU A 48 -5.33 -6.71 -21.27
N ALA A 49 -4.14 -7.26 -21.03
CA ALA A 49 -3.60 -8.34 -21.87
C ALA A 49 -4.26 -9.69 -21.55
N GLN A 50 -4.49 -9.98 -20.26
CA GLN A 50 -5.09 -11.24 -19.81
C GLN A 50 -6.61 -11.22 -20.04
N ARG A 51 -7.11 -12.28 -20.67
CA ARG A 51 -8.53 -12.39 -21.08
C ARG A 51 -9.38 -13.23 -20.15
N SER A 52 -8.78 -14.12 -19.37
CA SER A 52 -9.47 -14.95 -18.40
C SER A 52 -9.45 -14.27 -17.03
N LEU A 53 -10.59 -13.80 -16.57
CA LEU A 53 -10.80 -13.10 -15.32
C LEU A 53 -11.49 -14.01 -14.30
N LEU A 54 -11.06 -13.95 -13.06
CA LEU A 54 -11.61 -14.72 -11.95
C LEU A 54 -12.15 -13.76 -10.89
N SER A 55 -13.48 -13.69 -10.78
CA SER A 55 -14.13 -12.79 -9.81
C SER A 55 -13.98 -13.33 -8.39
N ILE A 56 -13.42 -12.48 -7.52
CA ILE A 56 -13.28 -12.76 -6.08
C ILE A 56 -14.03 -11.73 -5.23
N GLN A 57 -14.78 -10.82 -5.85
CA GLN A 57 -15.43 -9.70 -5.17
C GLN A 57 -16.51 -10.15 -4.17
N HIS A 58 -17.17 -11.26 -4.44
CA HIS A 58 -18.27 -11.79 -3.64
C HIS A 58 -17.82 -12.70 -2.49
N LEU A 59 -16.52 -12.99 -2.40
CA LEU A 59 -15.97 -13.89 -1.38
C LEU A 59 -15.87 -13.19 -0.03
N ASN A 60 -16.78 -13.52 0.88
CA ASN A 60 -16.81 -12.97 2.23
C ASN A 60 -15.58 -13.40 3.05
N GLU A 61 -14.97 -14.53 2.72
CA GLU A 61 -13.74 -15.06 3.32
C GLU A 61 -12.55 -14.10 3.13
N LEU A 62 -12.60 -13.25 2.11
CA LEU A 62 -11.58 -12.23 1.85
C LEU A 62 -11.97 -10.84 2.37
N ARG A 63 -13.17 -10.65 2.95
CA ARG A 63 -13.67 -9.34 3.37
C ARG A 63 -13.96 -9.30 4.87
N PHE A 64 -12.94 -8.95 5.64
CA PHE A 64 -13.04 -8.84 7.10
C PHE A 64 -12.07 -7.81 7.66
N ILE A 65 -12.37 -7.32 8.87
CA ILE A 65 -11.45 -6.60 9.75
C ILE A 65 -11.61 -7.25 11.11
N ARG A 66 -10.51 -7.81 11.65
CA ARG A 66 -10.49 -8.48 12.94
C ARG A 66 -9.37 -7.93 13.79
N VAL A 67 -9.65 -7.70 15.06
CA VAL A 67 -8.65 -7.39 16.07
C VAL A 67 -8.39 -8.69 16.82
N GLU A 68 -7.20 -9.21 16.70
CA GLU A 68 -6.79 -10.46 17.34
C GLU A 68 -5.41 -10.23 17.96
N ASP A 69 -5.28 -10.55 19.24
CA ASP A 69 -4.06 -10.28 20.02
C ASP A 69 -3.64 -8.79 19.88
N ASP A 70 -2.41 -8.55 19.47
CA ASP A 70 -1.81 -7.22 19.33
C ASP A 70 -1.82 -6.72 17.85
N ALA A 71 -2.71 -7.26 17.01
CA ALA A 71 -2.75 -6.93 15.59
C ALA A 71 -4.18 -6.75 15.02
N ILE A 72 -4.28 -5.94 13.98
CA ILE A 72 -5.47 -5.85 13.13
C ILE A 72 -5.22 -6.61 11.84
N HIS A 73 -6.08 -7.62 11.59
CA HIS A 73 -6.07 -8.41 10.36
C HIS A 73 -7.14 -7.88 9.41
N ILE A 74 -6.73 -7.51 8.20
CA ILE A 74 -7.60 -6.93 7.18
C ILE A 74 -7.60 -7.86 5.96
N GLY A 75 -8.75 -8.43 5.63
CA GLY A 75 -8.91 -9.28 4.45
C GLY A 75 -8.66 -8.51 3.15
N ALA A 76 -8.09 -9.16 2.15
CA ALA A 76 -7.73 -8.53 0.88
C ALA A 76 -8.94 -7.97 0.10
N GLY A 77 -10.15 -8.53 0.31
CA GLY A 77 -11.40 -8.06 -0.26
C GLY A 77 -12.04 -6.88 0.47
N THR A 78 -11.47 -6.41 1.59
CA THR A 78 -11.96 -5.27 2.36
C THR A 78 -11.83 -3.99 1.55
N THR A 79 -12.94 -3.23 1.41
CA THR A 79 -12.95 -2.01 0.61
C THR A 79 -12.36 -0.83 1.39
N PHE A 80 -11.94 0.22 0.67
CA PHE A 80 -11.49 1.47 1.33
C PHE A 80 -12.61 2.12 2.15
N THR A 81 -13.88 1.96 1.75
CA THR A 81 -15.01 2.42 2.54
C THR A 81 -15.15 1.63 3.84
N ASP A 82 -14.93 0.31 3.83
CA ASP A 82 -14.94 -0.51 5.05
C ASP A 82 -13.81 -0.07 5.99
N ILE A 83 -12.59 0.12 5.47
CA ILE A 83 -11.44 0.64 6.24
C ILE A 83 -11.78 1.97 6.89
N ARG A 84 -12.29 2.94 6.12
CA ARG A 84 -12.65 4.28 6.61
C ARG A 84 -13.74 4.29 7.68
N ARG A 85 -14.60 3.29 7.72
CA ARG A 85 -15.71 3.16 8.68
C ARG A 85 -15.36 2.31 9.90
N SER A 86 -14.22 1.66 9.91
CA SER A 86 -13.78 0.80 11.01
C SER A 86 -13.31 1.63 12.19
N ALA A 87 -13.99 1.49 13.33
CA ALA A 87 -13.59 2.13 14.59
C ALA A 87 -12.21 1.62 15.05
N ALA A 88 -11.96 0.33 14.95
CA ALA A 88 -10.69 -0.27 15.33
C ALA A 88 -9.50 0.28 14.51
N ILE A 89 -9.69 0.42 13.18
CA ILE A 89 -8.64 1.02 12.35
C ILE A 89 -8.47 2.52 12.68
N ALA A 90 -9.55 3.25 12.95
CA ALA A 90 -9.46 4.65 13.32
C ALA A 90 -8.71 4.88 14.64
N GLU A 91 -8.88 3.97 15.58
CA GLU A 91 -8.23 4.02 16.90
C GLU A 91 -6.73 3.68 16.81
N HIS A 92 -6.37 2.60 16.12
CA HIS A 92 -5.00 2.06 16.14
C HIS A 92 -4.15 2.43 14.93
N LEU A 93 -4.76 2.66 13.76
CA LEU A 93 -4.06 2.81 12.48
C LEU A 93 -4.55 4.05 11.69
N PRO A 94 -4.51 5.26 12.27
CA PRO A 94 -5.09 6.47 11.64
C PRO A 94 -4.47 6.83 10.29
N LEU A 95 -3.18 6.51 10.04
CA LEU A 95 -2.55 6.74 8.73
C LEU A 95 -3.23 5.91 7.62
N LEU A 96 -3.73 4.70 7.95
CA LEU A 96 -4.43 3.85 6.98
C LEU A 96 -5.82 4.44 6.65
N ILE A 97 -6.54 4.99 7.64
CA ILE A 97 -7.79 5.73 7.41
C ILE A 97 -7.56 6.88 6.45
N GLN A 98 -6.53 7.69 6.72
CA GLN A 98 -6.24 8.88 5.93
C GLN A 98 -5.83 8.51 4.50
N SER A 99 -4.96 7.52 4.31
CA SER A 99 -4.55 7.04 2.98
C SER A 99 -5.72 6.45 2.19
N ALA A 100 -6.61 5.69 2.84
CA ALA A 100 -7.82 5.15 2.22
C ALA A 100 -8.76 6.27 1.75
N SER A 101 -8.84 7.40 2.49
CA SER A 101 -9.66 8.55 2.13
C SER A 101 -9.19 9.28 0.86
N TRP A 102 -7.91 9.17 0.51
CA TRP A 102 -7.31 9.76 -0.68
C TRP A 102 -7.34 8.85 -1.90
N THR A 103 -7.68 7.58 -1.72
CA THR A 103 -7.64 6.59 -2.80
C THR A 103 -8.85 6.76 -3.73
N GLY A 104 -8.60 7.36 -4.88
CA GLY A 104 -9.61 7.57 -5.91
C GLY A 104 -10.79 8.48 -5.47
N SER A 105 -11.98 8.19 -6.00
CA SER A 105 -13.25 8.82 -5.60
C SER A 105 -13.99 7.98 -4.57
N VAL A 106 -15.06 8.53 -3.98
CA VAL A 106 -15.96 7.75 -3.11
C VAL A 106 -16.51 6.52 -3.82
N ALA A 107 -16.86 6.62 -5.11
CA ALA A 107 -17.29 5.47 -5.90
C ALA A 107 -16.18 4.41 -6.04
N ASN A 108 -14.92 4.83 -6.24
CA ASN A 108 -13.78 3.92 -6.24
C ASN A 108 -13.56 3.29 -4.86
N GLN A 109 -13.71 4.05 -3.77
CA GLN A 109 -13.54 3.57 -2.40
C GLN A 109 -14.58 2.52 -2.00
N ASN A 110 -15.81 2.63 -2.53
CA ASN A 110 -16.87 1.65 -2.29
C ASN A 110 -16.63 0.29 -2.96
N ARG A 111 -15.74 0.23 -3.94
CA ARG A 111 -15.45 -0.99 -4.71
C ARG A 111 -14.00 -1.43 -4.62
N GLY A 112 -13.07 -0.49 -4.68
CA GLY A 112 -11.63 -0.78 -4.61
C GLY A 112 -11.28 -1.40 -3.26
N THR A 113 -10.47 -2.46 -3.30
CA THR A 113 -10.09 -3.23 -2.12
C THR A 113 -8.63 -3.01 -1.76
N LEU A 114 -8.28 -3.25 -0.50
CA LEU A 114 -6.90 -3.17 -0.03
C LEU A 114 -6.01 -4.14 -0.82
N GLY A 115 -6.43 -5.40 -0.97
CA GLY A 115 -5.69 -6.40 -1.73
C GLY A 115 -5.53 -6.03 -3.20
N GLY A 116 -6.58 -5.48 -3.84
CA GLY A 116 -6.51 -4.99 -5.21
C GLY A 116 -5.50 -3.85 -5.37
N ASN A 117 -5.41 -2.93 -4.42
CA ASN A 117 -4.43 -1.85 -4.41
C ASN A 117 -3.00 -2.37 -4.28
N ILE A 118 -2.78 -3.31 -3.36
CA ILE A 118 -1.49 -3.96 -3.13
C ILE A 118 -1.05 -4.75 -4.37
N CYS A 119 -1.90 -5.66 -4.87
CA CYS A 119 -1.57 -6.54 -6.01
C CYS A 119 -1.46 -5.80 -7.34
N ASN A 120 -2.12 -4.63 -7.50
CA ASN A 120 -1.92 -3.75 -8.64
C ASN A 120 -0.48 -3.22 -8.73
N ALA A 121 0.26 -3.25 -7.63
CA ALA A 121 1.68 -2.90 -7.52
C ALA A 121 2.05 -1.56 -8.19
N SER A 122 1.18 -0.56 -8.04
CA SER A 122 1.48 0.79 -8.50
C SER A 122 2.51 1.45 -7.59
N PRO A 123 3.62 2.00 -8.10
CA PRO A 123 4.57 2.76 -7.28
C PRO A 123 3.97 4.01 -6.64
N ALA A 124 2.84 4.49 -7.17
CA ALA A 124 2.13 5.69 -6.70
C ALA A 124 0.84 5.37 -5.93
N ALA A 125 0.66 4.13 -5.46
CA ALA A 125 -0.48 3.75 -4.65
C ALA A 125 -0.47 4.48 -3.30
N ASP A 126 -1.66 4.83 -2.79
CA ASP A 126 -1.79 5.73 -1.63
C ASP A 126 -1.66 4.99 -0.27
N THR A 127 -2.07 3.71 -0.18
CA THR A 127 -2.02 2.96 1.08
C THR A 127 -0.65 2.36 1.42
N PRO A 128 0.21 1.98 0.47
CA PRO A 128 1.51 1.38 0.76
C PRO A 128 2.40 2.15 1.73
N PRO A 129 2.50 3.50 1.69
CA PRO A 129 3.31 4.22 2.67
C PRO A 129 2.90 3.96 4.12
N ALA A 130 1.59 3.93 4.41
CA ALA A 130 1.07 3.62 5.73
C ALA A 130 1.35 2.16 6.13
N LEU A 131 1.16 1.20 5.20
CA LEU A 131 1.46 -0.21 5.45
C LEU A 131 2.94 -0.44 5.76
N LEU A 132 3.84 0.26 5.07
CA LEU A 132 5.29 0.20 5.29
C LEU A 132 5.67 0.82 6.63
N ALA A 133 5.12 1.99 6.97
CA ALA A 133 5.40 2.67 8.23
C ALA A 133 4.91 1.84 9.44
N TYR A 134 3.77 1.18 9.32
CA TYR A 134 3.27 0.28 10.36
C TYR A 134 3.96 -1.11 10.38
N GLY A 135 4.84 -1.42 9.43
CA GLY A 135 5.52 -2.71 9.37
C GLY A 135 4.57 -3.88 9.09
N ALA A 136 3.62 -3.68 8.19
CA ALA A 136 2.62 -4.69 7.84
C ALA A 136 3.24 -6.01 7.37
N THR A 137 2.53 -7.11 7.63
CA THR A 137 2.79 -8.46 7.10
C THR A 137 1.66 -8.87 6.18
N VAL A 138 1.95 -9.52 5.06
CA VAL A 138 0.95 -10.07 4.14
C VAL A 138 0.86 -11.58 4.27
N THR A 139 -0.36 -12.11 4.19
CA THR A 139 -0.66 -13.54 4.11
C THR A 139 -1.07 -13.87 2.69
N LEU A 140 -0.36 -14.80 2.08
CA LEU A 140 -0.62 -15.35 0.75
C LEU A 140 -1.18 -16.75 0.89
N ILE A 141 -2.16 -17.09 0.07
CA ILE A 141 -2.87 -18.38 0.14
C ILE A 141 -2.89 -19.06 -1.23
N SER A 142 -2.71 -20.38 -1.22
CA SER A 142 -2.86 -21.28 -2.36
C SER A 142 -3.68 -22.50 -1.96
N ALA A 143 -3.99 -23.38 -2.91
CA ALA A 143 -4.65 -24.66 -2.62
C ALA A 143 -3.83 -25.59 -1.72
N THR A 144 -2.50 -25.36 -1.60
CA THR A 144 -1.60 -26.19 -0.79
C THR A 144 -1.28 -25.60 0.58
N GLY A 145 -1.76 -24.39 0.89
CA GLY A 145 -1.57 -23.76 2.18
C GLY A 145 -1.34 -22.25 2.12
N THR A 146 -0.88 -21.71 3.23
CA THR A 146 -0.63 -20.28 3.43
C THR A 146 0.84 -20.02 3.72
N ARG A 147 1.32 -18.82 3.36
CA ARG A 147 2.59 -18.28 3.81
C ARG A 147 2.48 -16.80 4.13
N THR A 148 3.31 -16.33 5.03
CA THR A 148 3.39 -14.92 5.40
C THR A 148 4.74 -14.34 5.00
N MET A 149 4.78 -13.02 4.77
CA MET A 149 6.02 -12.29 4.55
C MET A 149 5.85 -10.82 4.94
N PRO A 150 6.93 -10.10 5.28
CA PRO A 150 6.87 -8.64 5.45
C PRO A 150 6.34 -7.97 4.18
N TYR A 151 5.46 -7.00 4.35
CA TYR A 151 4.94 -6.22 3.22
C TYR A 151 6.06 -5.48 2.46
N ALA A 152 7.10 -5.06 3.16
CA ALA A 152 8.27 -4.41 2.56
C ALA A 152 8.94 -5.24 1.46
N ASP A 153 8.83 -6.57 1.54
CA ASP A 153 9.43 -7.52 0.58
C ASP A 153 8.45 -7.95 -0.52
N PHE A 154 7.19 -7.51 -0.44
CA PHE A 154 6.15 -7.98 -1.36
C PHE A 154 6.27 -7.38 -2.77
N HIS A 155 6.66 -6.11 -2.89
CA HIS A 155 6.84 -5.44 -4.18
C HIS A 155 8.29 -5.61 -4.68
N LEU A 156 8.47 -6.29 -5.81
CA LEU A 156 9.79 -6.61 -6.37
C LEU A 156 10.28 -5.60 -7.42
N GLY A 157 9.41 -4.68 -7.86
CA GLY A 157 9.68 -3.68 -8.88
C GLY A 157 8.39 -3.15 -9.52
N TYR A 158 8.51 -2.40 -10.59
CA TYR A 158 7.35 -1.82 -11.27
C TYR A 158 6.35 -2.91 -11.71
N LYS A 159 5.13 -2.86 -11.14
CA LYS A 159 4.05 -3.82 -11.42
C LYS A 159 4.43 -5.29 -11.18
N ARG A 160 5.37 -5.55 -10.30
CA ARG A 160 5.84 -6.90 -9.97
C ARG A 160 5.73 -7.15 -8.47
N THR A 161 5.18 -8.29 -8.13
CA THR A 161 4.99 -8.74 -6.74
C THR A 161 5.62 -10.11 -6.49
N ALA A 162 5.72 -10.50 -5.22
CA ALA A 162 6.17 -11.81 -4.77
C ALA A 162 5.07 -12.90 -4.83
N LEU A 163 3.86 -12.59 -5.35
CA LEU A 163 2.83 -13.58 -5.60
C LEU A 163 3.31 -14.63 -6.60
N ARG A 164 3.08 -15.88 -6.28
CA ARG A 164 3.23 -16.99 -7.21
C ARG A 164 2.01 -17.09 -8.12
N PRO A 165 2.12 -17.74 -9.29
CA PRO A 165 1.01 -17.87 -10.23
C PRO A 165 -0.23 -18.60 -9.69
N ASP A 166 -0.08 -19.39 -8.63
CA ASP A 166 -1.09 -20.18 -7.95
C ASP A 166 -1.56 -19.58 -6.60
N GLU A 167 -1.14 -18.34 -6.29
CA GLU A 167 -1.46 -17.67 -5.03
C GLU A 167 -2.43 -16.51 -5.18
N LEU A 168 -3.17 -16.24 -4.11
CA LEU A 168 -3.89 -14.99 -3.86
C LEU A 168 -3.34 -14.30 -2.61
N LEU A 169 -3.43 -12.96 -2.57
CA LEU A 169 -3.32 -12.22 -1.33
C LEU A 169 -4.60 -12.45 -0.50
N HIS A 170 -4.46 -13.05 0.68
CA HIS A 170 -5.56 -13.33 1.59
C HIS A 170 -5.84 -12.16 2.52
N SER A 171 -4.81 -11.66 3.20
CA SER A 171 -4.96 -10.61 4.22
C SER A 171 -3.66 -9.85 4.46
N VAL A 172 -3.82 -8.73 5.16
CA VAL A 172 -2.73 -7.91 5.71
C VAL A 172 -2.90 -7.87 7.22
N SER A 173 -1.82 -8.08 7.97
CA SER A 173 -1.74 -7.94 9.42
C SER A 173 -0.91 -6.72 9.77
N LEU A 174 -1.41 -5.88 10.68
CA LEU A 174 -0.75 -4.67 11.16
C LEU A 174 -0.72 -4.69 12.70
N PRO A 175 0.44 -4.45 13.34
CA PRO A 175 0.50 -4.29 14.80
C PRO A 175 -0.39 -3.12 15.28
N CYS A 176 -0.85 -3.18 16.53
CA CYS A 176 -1.69 -2.16 17.16
C CYS A 176 -0.92 -1.26 18.14
N ASP A 177 0.38 -1.41 18.28
CA ASP A 177 1.23 -0.82 19.32
C ASP A 177 1.78 0.58 18.98
N PHE A 178 0.97 1.39 18.28
CA PHE A 178 1.37 2.75 17.83
C PHE A 178 0.74 3.89 18.63
N SER A 179 0.11 3.61 19.77
CA SER A 179 -0.56 4.65 20.58
C SER A 179 0.39 5.76 21.05
N ASP A 180 1.65 5.38 21.38
CA ASP A 180 2.67 6.30 21.87
C ASP A 180 3.51 6.92 20.75
N TYR A 181 3.27 6.50 19.50
CA TYR A 181 4.01 7.03 18.36
C TYR A 181 3.44 8.35 17.88
N ARG A 182 4.31 9.27 17.54
CA ARG A 182 3.99 10.41 16.68
C ARG A 182 3.79 9.90 15.26
N GLN A 183 2.67 10.25 14.64
CA GLN A 183 2.27 9.72 13.34
C GLN A 183 2.05 10.85 12.34
N TYR A 184 2.51 10.65 11.11
CA TYR A 184 2.45 11.66 10.05
C TYR A 184 2.21 10.98 8.71
N ILE A 185 1.33 11.54 7.88
CA ILE A 185 1.17 11.14 6.50
C ILE A 185 0.81 12.34 5.62
N ARG A 186 1.45 12.44 4.47
CA ARG A 186 1.15 13.47 3.47
C ARG A 186 1.19 12.89 2.07
N LYS A 187 0.24 13.35 1.26
CA LYS A 187 0.16 13.10 -0.17
C LYS A 187 0.26 14.42 -0.92
N VAL A 188 1.18 14.53 -1.85
CA VAL A 188 1.30 15.65 -2.77
C VAL A 188 0.80 15.21 -4.14
N GLY A 189 -0.23 15.85 -4.62
CA GLY A 189 -0.88 15.61 -5.90
C GLY A 189 -1.18 16.92 -6.63
N THR A 190 -1.83 16.83 -7.80
CA THR A 190 -2.25 18.02 -8.59
C THR A 190 -3.54 18.63 -8.04
N ARG A 191 -4.28 17.91 -7.19
CA ARG A 191 -5.56 18.31 -6.58
C ARG A 191 -5.83 17.42 -5.37
N ASN A 192 -6.80 17.82 -4.52
CA ASN A 192 -7.09 17.14 -3.26
C ASN A 192 -7.77 15.78 -3.41
N ALA A 193 -8.43 15.49 -4.54
CA ALA A 193 -9.12 14.23 -4.79
C ALA A 193 -8.82 13.70 -6.19
N GLN A 194 -8.90 12.38 -6.37
CA GLN A 194 -8.72 11.68 -7.65
C GLN A 194 -7.42 12.09 -8.38
N ALA A 195 -6.35 12.34 -7.64
CA ALA A 195 -5.03 12.62 -8.18
C ALA A 195 -4.10 11.43 -7.90
N ILE A 196 -3.30 11.06 -8.90
CA ILE A 196 -2.18 10.16 -8.68
C ILE A 196 -1.11 10.92 -7.91
N SER A 197 -0.55 10.28 -6.89
CA SER A 197 0.49 10.89 -6.04
C SER A 197 1.74 11.24 -6.86
N LYS A 198 2.19 12.49 -6.75
CA LYS A 198 3.54 12.88 -7.16
C LYS A 198 4.55 12.33 -6.18
N ILE A 199 4.22 12.39 -4.90
CA ILE A 199 4.91 11.78 -3.77
C ILE A 199 3.89 11.53 -2.65
N ALA A 200 4.04 10.45 -1.88
CA ALA A 200 3.39 10.27 -0.59
C ALA A 200 4.40 9.72 0.40
N LEU A 201 4.36 10.24 1.62
CA LEU A 201 5.23 9.86 2.74
C LEU A 201 4.36 9.58 3.96
N ALA A 202 4.61 8.46 4.63
CA ALA A 202 4.05 8.11 5.93
C ALA A 202 5.18 7.82 6.91
N CYS A 203 5.10 8.39 8.11
CA CYS A 203 6.10 8.23 9.16
C CYS A 203 5.43 7.91 10.48
N VAL A 204 6.07 7.06 11.27
CA VAL A 204 5.78 6.86 12.70
C VAL A 204 7.08 6.97 13.46
N ALA A 205 7.07 7.63 14.62
CA ALA A 205 8.25 7.75 15.49
C ALA A 205 7.86 7.64 16.96
N LEU A 206 8.60 6.84 17.70
CA LEU A 206 8.56 6.79 19.16
C LEU A 206 9.67 7.66 19.71
N MET A 207 9.31 8.56 20.59
CA MET A 207 10.28 9.45 21.25
C MET A 207 10.54 9.00 22.68
N ASN A 208 11.80 9.01 23.08
CA ASN A 208 12.21 8.97 24.48
C ASN A 208 12.82 10.34 24.82
N GLU A 209 12.04 11.20 25.47
CA GLU A 209 12.32 12.61 25.61
C GLU A 209 12.55 13.26 24.24
N ASP A 210 13.74 13.76 23.94
CA ASP A 210 14.13 14.37 22.67
C ASP A 210 14.94 13.43 21.75
N VAL A 211 15.03 12.13 22.10
CA VAL A 211 15.73 11.10 21.33
C VAL A 211 14.73 10.23 20.56
N ILE A 212 15.00 9.97 19.30
CA ILE A 212 14.21 9.07 18.45
C ILE A 212 14.51 7.63 18.85
N ALA A 213 13.58 6.97 19.59
CA ALA A 213 13.72 5.60 20.08
C ALA A 213 13.35 4.56 19.00
N ASP A 214 12.36 4.84 18.14
CA ASP A 214 12.02 4.07 16.93
C ASP A 214 11.52 5.05 15.86
N ILE A 215 11.78 4.73 14.60
CA ILE A 215 11.25 5.49 13.47
C ILE A 215 11.07 4.58 12.26
N ARG A 216 9.94 4.73 11.58
CA ARG A 216 9.64 4.00 10.34
C ARG A 216 9.08 4.96 9.31
N ILE A 217 9.59 4.87 8.09
CA ILE A 217 9.30 5.79 7.00
C ILE A 217 8.91 5.00 5.75
N GLY A 218 7.66 5.11 5.31
CA GLY A 218 7.17 4.52 4.08
C GLY A 218 6.92 5.58 3.01
N ALA A 219 7.30 5.30 1.77
CA ALA A 219 7.12 6.22 0.66
C ALA A 219 6.51 5.57 -0.58
N ALA A 220 5.73 6.35 -1.34
CA ALA A 220 5.25 6.02 -2.68
C ALA A 220 5.69 7.08 -3.68
N SER A 221 5.90 6.69 -4.94
CA SER A 221 6.43 7.54 -6.02
C SER A 221 7.88 8.00 -5.82
N LEU A 222 8.61 7.41 -4.88
CA LEU A 222 10.02 7.70 -4.60
C LEU A 222 10.96 6.70 -5.30
N ALA A 223 10.45 5.58 -5.80
CA ALA A 223 11.16 4.55 -6.55
C ALA A 223 10.20 3.88 -7.55
N ASP A 224 10.65 2.80 -8.21
CA ASP A 224 9.86 1.95 -9.11
C ASP A 224 8.75 1.15 -8.40
N ARG A 225 8.73 1.17 -7.07
CA ARG A 225 7.76 0.53 -6.17
C ARG A 225 7.61 1.35 -4.89
N PRO A 226 6.57 1.10 -4.07
CA PRO A 226 6.56 1.62 -2.71
C PRO A 226 7.75 1.07 -1.92
N VAL A 227 8.38 1.93 -1.13
CA VAL A 227 9.63 1.60 -0.42
C VAL A 227 9.58 2.02 1.04
N ARG A 228 10.26 1.27 1.90
CA ARG A 228 10.62 1.69 3.24
C ARG A 228 11.98 2.39 3.17
N CYS A 229 12.06 3.59 3.75
CA CYS A 229 13.24 4.45 3.65
C CYS A 229 14.26 4.11 4.75
N THR A 230 14.87 2.93 4.65
CA THR A 230 15.71 2.36 5.72
C THR A 230 17.03 3.10 5.95
N ALA A 231 17.58 3.76 4.94
CA ALA A 231 18.79 4.58 5.13
C ALA A 231 18.46 5.83 5.94
N ALA A 232 17.31 6.48 5.68
CA ALA A 232 16.85 7.62 6.48
C ALA A 232 16.53 7.19 7.92
N GLU A 233 15.85 6.05 8.13
CA GLU A 233 15.57 5.49 9.45
C GLU A 233 16.86 5.27 10.24
N ALA A 234 17.86 4.61 9.64
CA ALA A 234 19.15 4.35 10.28
C ALA A 234 19.94 5.61 10.63
N ALA A 235 19.82 6.67 9.82
CA ALA A 235 20.47 7.95 10.11
C ALA A 235 19.83 8.72 11.27
N LEU A 236 18.56 8.42 11.60
CA LEU A 236 17.76 9.12 12.59
C LEU A 236 17.66 8.36 13.93
N LEU A 237 17.67 7.03 13.89
CA LEU A 237 17.50 6.17 15.06
C LEU A 237 18.56 6.44 16.13
N GLY A 238 18.12 6.60 17.40
CA GLY A 238 18.98 6.86 18.54
C GLY A 238 19.56 8.27 18.57
N ARG A 239 19.13 9.17 17.69
CA ARG A 239 19.59 10.54 17.63
C ARG A 239 18.65 11.47 18.37
N ARG A 240 19.24 12.49 19.01
CA ARG A 240 18.50 13.64 19.48
C ARG A 240 18.00 14.44 18.29
N ILE A 241 16.75 14.91 18.36
CA ILE A 241 16.18 15.72 17.27
C ILE A 241 16.72 17.16 17.34
N ASP A 242 17.54 17.52 16.36
CA ASP A 242 18.12 18.83 16.15
C ASP A 242 18.35 19.12 14.65
N GLU A 243 18.82 20.31 14.30
CA GLU A 243 19.07 20.70 12.91
C GLU A 243 20.12 19.82 12.21
N ALA A 244 21.08 19.25 12.93
CA ALA A 244 22.07 18.34 12.35
C ALA A 244 21.46 16.99 12.02
N THR A 245 20.63 16.45 12.91
CA THR A 245 19.89 15.20 12.73
C THR A 245 18.86 15.32 11.60
N ILE A 246 18.14 16.43 11.52
CA ILE A 246 17.21 16.71 10.41
C ILE A 246 17.95 16.70 9.07
N ARG A 247 19.09 17.40 8.97
CA ARG A 247 19.92 17.39 7.75
C ARG A 247 20.41 15.98 7.40
N ALA A 248 20.87 15.22 8.40
CA ALA A 248 21.34 13.85 8.18
C ALA A 248 20.23 12.95 7.63
N GLY A 249 19.01 13.01 8.19
CA GLY A 249 17.85 12.27 7.70
C GLY A 249 17.48 12.62 6.25
N ARG A 250 17.49 13.91 5.91
CA ARG A 250 17.22 14.38 4.53
C ARG A 250 18.27 13.87 3.54
N VAL A 251 19.55 13.98 3.87
CA VAL A 251 20.64 13.49 3.01
C VAL A 251 20.53 11.97 2.82
N ALA A 252 20.23 11.23 3.88
CA ALA A 252 20.04 9.79 3.80
C ALA A 252 18.83 9.42 2.92
N LEU A 253 17.69 10.12 3.07
CA LEU A 253 16.52 9.93 2.22
C LEU A 253 16.84 10.21 0.74
N ALA A 254 17.54 11.30 0.46
CA ALA A 254 17.96 11.66 -0.91
C ALA A 254 18.87 10.59 -1.54
N SER A 255 19.73 9.94 -0.76
CA SER A 255 20.65 8.91 -1.25
C SER A 255 19.96 7.61 -1.70
N GLU A 256 18.82 7.27 -1.06
CA GLU A 256 18.05 6.06 -1.40
C GLU A 256 16.90 6.32 -2.39
N ALA A 257 16.53 7.58 -2.59
CA ALA A 257 15.48 7.98 -3.52
C ALA A 257 15.89 7.73 -4.98
N LYS A 258 15.02 7.06 -5.74
CA LYS A 258 15.20 6.79 -7.18
C LYS A 258 13.90 7.07 -7.95
N PRO A 259 13.35 8.28 -7.83
CA PRO A 259 12.13 8.64 -8.53
C PRO A 259 12.38 8.77 -10.03
N ILE A 260 11.32 8.66 -10.82
CA ILE A 260 11.36 8.84 -12.27
C ILE A 260 10.76 10.18 -12.70
N ASP A 261 11.13 10.66 -13.88
CA ASP A 261 10.39 11.68 -14.62
C ASP A 261 9.17 11.04 -15.29
N ASP A 262 8.02 11.66 -15.15
CA ASP A 262 6.81 11.32 -15.91
C ASP A 262 5.96 12.56 -16.19
N ILE A 263 4.84 12.38 -16.88
CA ILE A 263 3.91 13.48 -17.21
C ILE A 263 3.34 14.22 -15.99
N ARG A 264 3.52 13.68 -14.77
CA ARG A 264 2.98 14.24 -13.53
C ARG A 264 3.99 15.09 -12.80
N SER A 265 5.29 14.72 -12.87
CA SER A 265 6.36 15.41 -12.12
C SER A 265 7.74 14.93 -12.54
N THR A 266 8.75 15.75 -12.24
CA THR A 266 10.16 15.40 -12.42
C THR A 266 10.71 14.62 -11.22
N ALA A 267 11.75 13.81 -11.45
CA ALA A 267 12.49 13.11 -10.39
C ALA A 267 13.05 14.10 -9.35
N MET A 268 13.61 15.20 -9.82
CA MET A 268 14.15 16.27 -8.94
C MET A 268 13.07 16.84 -8.00
N TYR A 269 11.88 17.15 -8.54
CA TYR A 269 10.77 17.66 -7.72
C TYR A 269 10.32 16.63 -6.68
N ARG A 270 10.20 15.34 -7.07
CA ARG A 270 9.78 14.26 -6.17
C ARG A 270 10.76 14.08 -5.01
N ALA A 271 12.07 14.07 -5.29
CA ALA A 271 13.11 13.97 -4.28
C ALA A 271 13.08 15.17 -3.32
N ALA A 272 13.08 16.40 -3.85
CA ALA A 272 13.04 17.62 -3.03
C ALA A 272 11.79 17.69 -2.13
N VAL A 273 10.62 17.30 -2.66
CA VAL A 273 9.38 17.27 -1.87
C VAL A 273 9.44 16.18 -0.80
N ALA A 274 9.96 14.98 -1.09
CA ALA A 274 10.11 13.93 -0.08
C ALA A 274 11.00 14.37 1.07
N GLU A 275 12.13 15.03 0.78
CA GLU A 275 13.01 15.60 1.79
C GLU A 275 12.29 16.66 2.65
N ASN A 276 11.52 17.54 2.04
CA ASN A 276 10.77 18.58 2.76
C ASN A 276 9.65 17.98 3.64
N LEU A 277 8.97 16.93 3.18
CA LEU A 277 7.96 16.22 3.98
C LEU A 277 8.60 15.50 5.18
N LEU A 278 9.78 14.91 5.00
CA LEU A 278 10.52 14.31 6.11
C LEU A 278 10.95 15.40 7.10
N GLU A 279 11.47 16.53 6.64
CA GLU A 279 11.82 17.66 7.51
C GLU A 279 10.59 18.19 8.27
N GLU A 280 9.43 18.35 7.60
CA GLU A 280 8.17 18.76 8.24
C GLU A 280 7.80 17.82 9.40
N PHE A 281 7.90 16.50 9.17
CA PHE A 281 7.67 15.52 10.22
C PHE A 281 8.67 15.65 11.36
N LEU A 282 9.97 15.66 11.07
CA LEU A 282 11.01 15.72 12.09
C LEU A 282 10.92 17.00 12.93
N ARG A 283 10.60 18.13 12.33
CA ARG A 283 10.36 19.38 13.08
C ARG A 283 9.14 19.28 14.00
N SER A 284 8.12 18.53 13.63
CA SER A 284 6.95 18.30 14.51
C SER A 284 7.28 17.45 15.74
N LEU A 285 8.42 16.77 15.76
CA LEU A 285 8.90 16.01 16.93
C LEU A 285 9.63 16.89 17.95
N MET A 286 10.03 18.13 17.59
CA MET A 286 10.73 19.07 18.47
C MET A 286 9.79 19.79 19.46
N THR A 287 8.48 19.59 19.34
CA THR A 287 7.42 20.18 20.20
C THR A 287 6.90 19.16 21.17
#